data_40fb65e9e75fffbfbdc8bdd4feb26336
#
_entry.id   40fb65e9e75fffbfbdc8bdd4feb26336
#
_cell.length_a   1.000
_cell.length_b   1.000
_cell.length_c   1.000
_cell.angle_alpha   90.00
_cell.angle_beta   90.00
_cell.angle_gamma   90.00
#
_symmetry.space_group_name_H-M   'P 1'
#
loop_
_entity.id
_entity.type
_entity.pdbx_description
1 polymer ?
#
loop_
_entity_poly.entity_id
_entity_poly.type
_entity_poly.pdbx_seq_one_letter_code
_entity_poly.pdbx_strand_id
1 'polypeptide(L)'
;SLVGSEMCIRDRSEVTDFLYGNIDGTFTTEQLEEAMQTVMDSYAGGIKTNYRFNEKQLDIADCKIRQLETLTDDLYAEDFQELMYICELKERLTVCKSVIAHLRARKETRWHSFAENLDYPEKDDRNFNKYVNSRLENGEIKIIIRDLVTGGEKYEHSN
;
A
#
# COMPACT_ATOMS: atom_id res chain seq x y z
N SER A 1 26.46 4.54 11.19
CA SER A 1 25.43 4.71 10.19
C SER A 1 24.34 5.64 10.71
N LEU A 2 24.27 6.82 10.16
CA LEU A 2 23.32 7.89 10.54
C LEU A 2 21.85 7.56 10.27
N VAL A 3 21.56 6.59 9.40
CA VAL A 3 20.18 6.18 9.01
C VAL A 3 19.43 5.51 10.16
N GLY A 4 20.12 4.78 11.03
CA GLY A 4 19.49 4.13 12.20
C GLY A 4 19.13 5.10 13.34
N SER A 5 19.83 6.23 13.46
CA SER A 5 19.59 7.19 14.53
C SER A 5 18.42 8.14 14.22
N GLU A 6 18.23 8.52 12.97
CA GLU A 6 17.09 9.37 12.56
C GLU A 6 15.78 8.60 12.61
N MET A 7 15.76 7.32 12.20
CA MET A 7 14.59 6.45 12.39
C MET A 7 14.23 6.30 13.87
N CYS A 8 15.21 6.08 14.75
CA CYS A 8 14.97 5.97 16.19
C CYS A 8 14.40 7.24 16.84
N ILE A 9 14.78 8.43 16.34
CA ILE A 9 14.31 9.71 16.91
C ILE A 9 12.87 10.00 16.43
N ARG A 10 12.56 9.67 15.19
CA ARG A 10 11.21 9.81 14.64
C ARG A 10 10.23 8.86 15.33
N ASP A 11 10.63 7.60 15.53
CA ASP A 11 9.85 6.60 16.25
C ASP A 11 9.53 7.04 17.69
N ARG A 12 10.46 7.72 18.39
CA ARG A 12 10.22 8.16 19.77
C ARG A 12 9.18 9.30 19.88
N SER A 13 9.15 10.23 18.93
CA SER A 13 8.15 11.31 18.96
C SER A 13 6.76 10.75 18.62
N GLU A 14 6.67 9.86 17.62
CA GLU A 14 5.41 9.19 17.29
C GLU A 14 4.90 8.35 18.46
N VAL A 15 5.76 7.58 19.13
CA VAL A 15 5.41 6.81 20.33
C VAL A 15 4.88 7.71 21.43
N THR A 16 5.53 8.86 21.66
CA THR A 16 5.10 9.80 22.70
C THR A 16 3.74 10.42 22.37
N ASP A 17 3.51 10.77 21.11
CA ASP A 17 2.26 11.35 20.66
C ASP A 17 1.09 10.35 20.78
N PHE A 18 1.31 9.08 20.48
CA PHE A 18 0.30 8.02 20.65
C PHE A 18 0.03 7.67 22.12
N LEU A 19 1.02 7.68 22.98
CA LEU A 19 0.84 7.35 24.41
C LEU A 19 0.26 8.50 25.22
N TYR A 20 0.42 9.74 24.80
CA TYR A 20 0.02 10.92 25.58
C TYR A 20 -0.92 11.88 24.83
N GLY A 21 -1.16 11.66 23.53
CA GLY A 21 -1.81 12.65 22.68
C GLY A 21 -3.34 12.57 22.61
N ASN A 22 -3.96 11.39 22.57
CA ASN A 22 -5.40 11.25 22.30
C ASN A 22 -6.06 10.25 23.25
N ILE A 23 -6.54 10.72 24.39
CA ILE A 23 -7.25 9.90 25.40
C ILE A 23 -8.70 9.57 24.96
N ASP A 24 -9.29 10.35 24.07
CA ASP A 24 -10.68 10.21 23.59
C ASP A 24 -10.76 9.76 22.11
N GLY A 25 -9.93 8.79 21.70
CA GLY A 25 -9.93 8.26 20.34
C GLY A 25 -11.33 7.83 19.89
N THR A 26 -11.80 8.36 18.76
CA THR A 26 -13.14 8.07 18.19
C THR A 26 -13.22 6.68 17.58
N PHE A 27 -12.06 6.10 17.22
CA PHE A 27 -11.94 4.79 16.56
C PHE A 27 -10.92 3.92 17.27
N THR A 28 -11.12 2.59 17.17
CA THR A 28 -10.13 1.60 17.59
C THR A 28 -9.28 1.17 16.40
N THR A 29 -8.09 0.65 16.67
CA THR A 29 -7.20 0.08 15.64
C THR A 29 -7.88 -1.03 14.86
N GLU A 30 -8.64 -1.90 15.54
CA GLU A 30 -9.40 -3.00 14.93
C GLU A 30 -10.46 -2.49 13.96
N GLN A 31 -11.20 -1.42 14.30
CA GLN A 31 -12.21 -0.83 13.43
C GLN A 31 -11.59 -0.27 12.14
N LEU A 32 -10.44 0.40 12.23
CA LEU A 32 -9.76 0.92 11.05
C LEU A 32 -9.14 -0.20 10.22
N GLU A 33 -8.66 -1.27 10.83
CA GLU A 33 -8.17 -2.45 10.12
C GLU A 33 -9.29 -3.15 9.35
N GLU A 34 -10.44 -3.37 9.98
CA GLU A 34 -11.62 -3.95 9.33
C GLU A 34 -12.09 -3.07 8.15
N ALA A 35 -12.11 -1.75 8.34
CA ALA A 35 -12.44 -0.81 7.28
C ALA A 35 -11.43 -0.89 6.13
N MET A 36 -10.13 -0.97 6.40
CA MET A 36 -9.08 -1.15 5.39
C MET A 36 -9.30 -2.44 4.58
N GLN A 37 -9.54 -3.57 5.26
CA GLN A 37 -9.80 -4.85 4.61
C GLN A 37 -11.05 -4.77 3.72
N THR A 38 -12.13 -4.16 4.22
CA THR A 38 -13.37 -3.97 3.47
C THR A 38 -13.17 -3.12 2.22
N VAL A 39 -12.38 -2.06 2.30
CA VAL A 39 -12.05 -1.19 1.15
C VAL A 39 -11.30 -1.99 0.09
N MET A 40 -10.26 -2.71 0.47
CA MET A 40 -9.44 -3.48 -0.47
C MET A 40 -10.26 -4.62 -1.11
N ASP A 41 -11.07 -5.31 -0.32
CA ASP A 41 -11.92 -6.40 -0.81
C ASP A 41 -13.01 -5.91 -1.77
N SER A 42 -13.57 -4.73 -1.54
CA SER A 42 -14.70 -4.20 -2.32
C SER A 42 -14.28 -3.40 -3.57
N TYR A 43 -13.08 -2.79 -3.56
CA TYR A 43 -12.70 -1.82 -4.60
C TYR A 43 -11.35 -2.09 -5.26
N ALA A 44 -10.50 -2.92 -4.68
CA ALA A 44 -9.16 -3.20 -5.21
C ALA A 44 -8.98 -4.66 -5.67
N GLY A 45 -10.03 -5.26 -6.23
CA GLY A 45 -9.95 -6.61 -6.79
C GLY A 45 -9.84 -7.71 -5.75
N GLY A 46 -10.55 -7.59 -4.62
CA GLY A 46 -10.62 -8.61 -3.59
C GLY A 46 -11.60 -9.75 -3.92
N ILE A 47 -11.75 -10.66 -2.97
CA ILE A 47 -12.60 -11.87 -3.11
C ILE A 47 -14.05 -11.50 -3.38
N LYS A 48 -14.57 -10.45 -2.72
CA LYS A 48 -15.96 -9.98 -2.86
C LYS A 48 -16.30 -9.58 -4.29
N THR A 49 -15.32 -9.12 -5.06
CA THR A 49 -15.47 -8.72 -6.46
C THR A 49 -14.99 -9.79 -7.44
N ASN A 50 -14.71 -11.03 -6.97
CA ASN A 50 -14.10 -12.10 -7.77
C ASN A 50 -12.80 -11.64 -8.45
N TYR A 51 -11.96 -10.90 -7.73
CA TYR A 51 -10.68 -10.35 -8.20
C TYR A 51 -10.79 -9.38 -9.39
N ARG A 52 -11.97 -8.76 -9.58
CA ARG A 52 -12.25 -7.79 -10.65
C ARG A 52 -12.17 -6.37 -10.13
N PHE A 53 -11.64 -5.49 -10.94
CA PHE A 53 -11.54 -4.06 -10.64
C PHE A 53 -11.55 -3.23 -11.92
N ASN A 54 -11.81 -1.94 -11.77
CA ASN A 54 -11.66 -0.93 -12.81
C ASN A 54 -11.04 0.34 -12.22
N GLU A 55 -10.69 1.30 -13.05
CA GLU A 55 -10.02 2.53 -12.62
C GLU A 55 -10.87 3.34 -11.62
N LYS A 56 -12.18 3.42 -11.84
CA LYS A 56 -13.09 4.12 -10.91
C LYS A 56 -13.15 3.49 -9.54
N GLN A 57 -13.13 2.16 -9.46
CA GLN A 57 -13.07 1.44 -8.18
C GLN A 57 -11.73 1.68 -7.49
N LEU A 58 -10.61 1.69 -8.22
CA LEU A 58 -9.30 2.01 -7.66
C LEU A 58 -9.21 3.44 -7.14
N ASP A 59 -9.87 4.41 -7.79
CA ASP A 59 -9.96 5.78 -7.29
C ASP A 59 -10.69 5.86 -5.95
N ILE A 60 -11.80 5.11 -5.81
CA ILE A 60 -12.53 5.00 -4.54
C ILE A 60 -11.66 4.34 -3.47
N ALA A 61 -10.95 3.25 -3.81
CA ALA A 61 -10.05 2.57 -2.89
C ALA A 61 -8.95 3.52 -2.40
N ASP A 62 -8.26 4.22 -3.31
CA ASP A 62 -7.19 5.15 -2.97
C ASP A 62 -7.68 6.27 -2.05
N CYS A 63 -8.81 6.89 -2.39
CA CYS A 63 -9.42 7.94 -1.57
C CYS A 63 -9.73 7.43 -0.15
N LYS A 64 -10.35 6.25 -0.03
CA LYS A 64 -10.72 5.68 1.27
C LYS A 64 -9.49 5.25 2.10
N ILE A 65 -8.47 4.66 1.48
CA ILE A 65 -7.23 4.29 2.16
C ILE A 65 -6.52 5.54 2.71
N ARG A 66 -6.46 6.63 1.94
CA ARG A 66 -5.90 7.91 2.41
C ARG A 66 -6.70 8.53 3.56
N GLN A 67 -8.03 8.40 3.54
CA GLN A 67 -8.87 8.82 4.67
C GLN A 67 -8.57 8.00 5.92
N LEU A 68 -8.46 6.66 5.80
CA LEU A 68 -8.07 5.80 6.92
C LEU A 68 -6.68 6.14 7.45
N GLU A 69 -5.72 6.43 6.57
CA GLU A 69 -4.38 6.87 6.96
C GLU A 69 -4.44 8.14 7.85
N THR A 70 -5.25 9.12 7.47
CA THR A 70 -5.46 10.34 8.28
C THR A 70 -6.08 10.01 9.64
N LEU A 71 -7.04 9.08 9.71
CA LEU A 71 -7.69 8.68 10.95
C LEU A 71 -6.75 7.92 11.92
N THR A 72 -5.65 7.35 11.41
CA THR A 72 -4.67 6.70 12.30
C THR A 72 -3.95 7.69 13.22
N ASP A 73 -3.94 8.98 12.89
CA ASP A 73 -3.32 10.00 13.74
C ASP A 73 -4.14 10.31 15.01
N ASP A 74 -5.43 9.94 15.00
CA ASP A 74 -6.35 10.08 16.14
C ASP A 74 -6.43 8.80 17.01
N LEU A 75 -5.66 7.75 16.69
CA LEU A 75 -5.63 6.53 17.48
C LEU A 75 -4.86 6.74 18.79
N TYR A 76 -5.34 6.07 19.83
CA TYR A 76 -4.72 6.06 21.17
C TYR A 76 -4.27 4.62 21.50
N ALA A 77 -3.14 4.51 22.18
CA ALA A 77 -2.63 3.26 22.70
C ALA A 77 -2.57 3.30 24.24
N GLU A 78 -3.27 2.36 24.92
CA GLU A 78 -3.19 2.22 26.38
C GLU A 78 -1.90 1.55 26.82
N ASP A 79 -1.34 0.70 25.97
CA ASP A 79 -0.11 -0.04 26.24
C ASP A 79 0.78 -0.15 24.99
N PHE A 80 1.94 -0.78 25.20
CA PHE A 80 2.92 -0.98 24.13
C PHE A 80 2.43 -1.94 23.04
N GLN A 81 1.56 -2.89 23.37
CA GLN A 81 1.02 -3.84 22.41
C GLN A 81 0.04 -3.15 21.45
N GLU A 82 -0.83 -2.30 21.96
CA GLU A 82 -1.73 -1.49 21.13
C GLU A 82 -0.95 -0.53 20.22
N LEU A 83 0.12 0.08 20.75
CA LEU A 83 1.01 0.89 19.93
C LEU A 83 1.61 0.10 18.77
N MET A 84 2.03 -1.14 19.00
CA MET A 84 2.52 -2.02 17.94
C MET A 84 1.45 -2.25 16.87
N TYR A 85 0.20 -2.50 17.25
CA TYR A 85 -0.90 -2.67 16.29
C TYR A 85 -1.17 -1.41 15.47
N ILE A 86 -1.07 -0.22 16.07
CA ILE A 86 -1.18 1.04 15.33
C ILE A 86 -0.07 1.18 14.29
N CYS A 87 1.18 0.87 14.65
CA CYS A 87 2.29 0.88 13.72
C CYS A 87 2.10 -0.12 12.57
N GLU A 88 1.67 -1.35 12.87
CA GLU A 88 1.35 -2.35 11.87
C GLU A 88 0.23 -1.91 10.92
N LEU A 89 -0.82 -1.26 11.44
CA LEU A 89 -1.90 -0.74 10.63
C LEU A 89 -1.40 0.33 9.64
N LYS A 90 -0.55 1.26 10.08
CA LYS A 90 0.07 2.28 9.21
C LYS A 90 0.91 1.65 8.10
N GLU A 91 1.68 0.60 8.41
CA GLU A 91 2.43 -0.14 7.41
C GLU A 91 1.51 -0.85 6.41
N ARG A 92 0.44 -1.49 6.88
CA ARG A 92 -0.56 -2.16 6.03
C ARG A 92 -1.27 -1.18 5.11
N LEU A 93 -1.62 0.02 5.58
CA LEU A 93 -2.19 1.09 4.73
C LEU A 93 -1.21 1.51 3.63
N THR A 94 0.08 1.59 3.93
CA THR A 94 1.13 1.86 2.92
C THR A 94 1.21 0.73 1.89
N VAL A 95 1.11 -0.53 2.31
CA VAL A 95 1.02 -1.68 1.40
C VAL A 95 -0.23 -1.60 0.52
N CYS A 96 -1.39 -1.23 1.08
CA CYS A 96 -2.62 -1.02 0.31
C CYS A 96 -2.45 0.04 -0.78
N LYS A 97 -1.84 1.19 -0.48
CA LYS A 97 -1.49 2.22 -1.48
C LYS A 97 -0.59 1.65 -2.58
N SER A 98 0.39 0.83 -2.22
CA SER A 98 1.27 0.17 -3.19
C SER A 98 0.50 -0.79 -4.10
N VAL A 99 -0.37 -1.63 -3.55
CA VAL A 99 -1.23 -2.54 -4.33
C VAL A 99 -2.10 -1.77 -5.31
N ILE A 100 -2.80 -0.74 -4.87
CA ILE A 100 -3.64 0.11 -5.73
C ILE A 100 -2.82 0.74 -6.85
N ALA A 101 -1.63 1.26 -6.55
CA ALA A 101 -0.74 1.86 -7.53
C ALA A 101 -0.26 0.84 -8.58
N HIS A 102 0.06 -0.39 -8.17
CA HIS A 102 0.43 -1.48 -9.07
C HIS A 102 -0.72 -1.91 -9.97
N LEU A 103 -1.93 -2.09 -9.43
CA LEU A 103 -3.13 -2.42 -10.19
C LEU A 103 -3.44 -1.33 -11.25
N ARG A 104 -3.31 -0.06 -10.87
CA ARG A 104 -3.52 1.09 -11.77
C ARG A 104 -2.46 1.19 -12.86
N ALA A 105 -1.21 0.87 -12.53
CA ALA A 105 -0.09 1.01 -13.47
C ALA A 105 -0.14 -0.01 -14.62
N ARG A 106 -0.71 -1.20 -14.36
CA ARG A 106 -0.79 -2.29 -15.32
C ARG A 106 -2.11 -2.24 -16.06
N LYS A 107 -2.11 -1.66 -17.27
CA LYS A 107 -3.29 -1.53 -18.14
C LYS A 107 -3.46 -2.78 -19.02
N GLU A 108 -3.54 -3.93 -18.39
CA GLU A 108 -3.77 -5.24 -19.03
C GLU A 108 -4.36 -6.22 -18.02
N THR A 109 -4.90 -7.33 -18.51
CA THR A 109 -5.24 -8.51 -17.71
C THR A 109 -4.34 -9.67 -18.11
N ARG A 110 -3.46 -10.08 -17.20
CA ARG A 110 -2.52 -11.17 -17.42
C ARG A 110 -2.92 -12.45 -16.69
N TRP A 111 -3.55 -12.28 -15.53
CA TRP A 111 -3.93 -13.35 -14.61
C TRP A 111 -5.42 -13.28 -14.32
N HIS A 112 -6.23 -13.81 -15.23
CA HIS A 112 -7.70 -13.74 -15.17
C HIS A 112 -8.34 -14.24 -13.87
N SER A 113 -7.70 -15.15 -13.15
CA SER A 113 -8.24 -15.69 -11.90
C SER A 113 -7.80 -14.92 -10.65
N PHE A 114 -6.91 -13.94 -10.77
CA PHE A 114 -6.31 -13.26 -9.61
C PHE A 114 -6.36 -11.74 -9.70
N ALA A 115 -6.40 -11.16 -10.90
CA ALA A 115 -6.46 -9.72 -11.10
C ALA A 115 -7.02 -9.43 -12.50
N GLU A 116 -8.34 -9.24 -12.58
CA GLU A 116 -9.02 -8.85 -13.82
C GLU A 116 -9.28 -7.37 -13.88
N ASN A 117 -8.58 -6.69 -14.78
CA ASN A 117 -8.86 -5.28 -15.07
C ASN A 117 -10.00 -5.20 -16.09
N LEU A 118 -11.17 -4.74 -15.65
CA LEU A 118 -12.35 -4.64 -16.49
C LEU A 118 -12.24 -3.59 -17.60
N ASP A 119 -11.37 -2.59 -17.42
CA ASP A 119 -11.10 -1.58 -18.44
C ASP A 119 -10.11 -2.07 -19.50
N TYR A 120 -9.26 -3.06 -19.15
CA TYR A 120 -8.23 -3.64 -20.01
C TYR A 120 -8.24 -5.18 -19.88
N PRO A 121 -9.24 -5.87 -20.47
CA PRO A 121 -9.42 -7.31 -20.25
C PRO A 121 -8.39 -8.19 -20.96
N GLU A 122 -7.65 -7.64 -21.93
CA GLU A 122 -6.69 -8.39 -22.72
C GLU A 122 -5.26 -8.26 -22.19
N LYS A 123 -4.45 -9.27 -22.46
CA LYS A 123 -3.01 -9.28 -22.21
C LYS A 123 -2.29 -8.39 -23.21
N ASP A 124 -1.39 -7.52 -22.75
CA ASP A 124 -0.60 -6.64 -23.58
C ASP A 124 0.92 -6.88 -23.39
N ASP A 125 1.45 -7.89 -24.09
CA ASP A 125 2.88 -8.18 -24.04
C ASP A 125 3.77 -7.09 -24.67
N ARG A 126 3.20 -6.26 -25.54
CA ARG A 126 3.95 -5.21 -26.20
C ARG A 126 4.36 -4.10 -25.21
N ASN A 127 3.46 -3.73 -24.33
CA ASN A 127 3.69 -2.62 -23.39
C ASN A 127 4.04 -3.11 -21.99
N PHE A 128 3.52 -4.28 -21.56
CA PHE A 128 3.60 -4.74 -20.18
C PHE A 128 4.34 -6.06 -19.97
N ASN A 129 5.09 -6.57 -20.97
CA ASN A 129 6.08 -7.62 -20.72
C ASN A 129 7.32 -7.03 -20.00
N LYS A 130 7.09 -6.43 -18.82
CA LYS A 130 8.04 -5.63 -18.04
C LYS A 130 7.84 -5.88 -16.55
N TYR A 131 8.87 -5.57 -15.76
CA TYR A 131 8.72 -5.47 -14.32
C TYR A 131 8.03 -4.16 -13.94
N VAL A 132 7.02 -4.26 -13.09
CA VAL A 132 6.41 -3.10 -12.43
C VAL A 132 6.87 -3.12 -10.98
N ASN A 133 7.70 -2.18 -10.60
CA ASN A 133 8.22 -2.00 -9.25
C ASN A 133 7.65 -0.71 -8.65
N SER A 134 7.75 -0.58 -7.35
CA SER A 134 7.40 0.66 -6.66
C SER A 134 8.44 1.01 -5.61
N ARG A 135 8.46 2.27 -5.22
CA ARG A 135 9.16 2.75 -4.05
C ARG A 135 8.35 3.83 -3.36
N LEU A 136 8.53 3.94 -2.05
CA LEU A 136 7.92 4.99 -1.26
C LEU A 136 8.84 6.22 -1.27
N GLU A 137 8.32 7.37 -1.70
CA GLU A 137 9.01 8.66 -1.66
C GLU A 137 8.07 9.71 -1.07
N ASN A 138 8.47 10.34 0.03
CA ASN A 138 7.69 11.39 0.70
C ASN A 138 6.23 10.99 0.99
N GLY A 139 6.01 9.75 1.43
CA GLY A 139 4.67 9.21 1.71
C GLY A 139 3.85 8.78 0.49
N GLU A 140 4.38 8.97 -0.72
CA GLU A 140 3.72 8.60 -1.97
C GLU A 140 4.39 7.41 -2.66
N ILE A 141 3.57 6.53 -3.25
CA ILE A 141 4.04 5.38 -4.01
C ILE A 141 4.39 5.81 -5.43
N LYS A 142 5.65 5.67 -5.81
CA LYS A 142 6.12 5.88 -7.18
C LYS A 142 6.32 4.56 -7.90
N ILE A 143 5.68 4.41 -9.05
CA ILE A 143 5.82 3.24 -9.92
C ILE A 143 7.05 3.41 -10.83
N ILE A 144 7.81 2.32 -10.96
CA ILE A 144 9.00 2.21 -11.79
C ILE A 144 8.82 1.02 -12.72
N ILE A 145 8.75 1.27 -14.02
CA ILE A 145 8.64 0.22 -15.02
C ILE A 145 10.04 -0.07 -15.57
N ARG A 146 10.45 -1.34 -15.56
CA ARG A 146 11.76 -1.81 -16.03
C ARG A 146 11.58 -2.91 -17.06
N ASP A 147 12.46 -2.93 -18.06
CA ASP A 147 12.51 -4.02 -19.03
C ASP A 147 12.95 -5.33 -18.36
N LEU A 148 12.46 -6.46 -18.90
CA LEU A 148 12.91 -7.78 -18.46
C LEU A 148 14.38 -7.96 -18.81
N VAL A 149 15.14 -8.54 -17.89
CA VAL A 149 16.52 -8.96 -18.17
C VAL A 149 16.44 -10.21 -19.05
N THR A 150 16.84 -10.10 -20.31
CA THR A 150 16.99 -11.23 -21.22
C THR A 150 18.25 -11.99 -20.82
N GLY A 151 18.12 -13.30 -20.53
CA GLY A 151 19.24 -14.15 -20.16
C GLY A 151 20.32 -14.15 -21.27
N GLY A 152 21.50 -13.61 -20.95
CA GLY A 152 22.64 -13.47 -21.88
C GLY A 152 23.43 -12.17 -21.73
N GLU A 153 22.88 -11.13 -21.12
CA GLU A 153 23.66 -9.94 -20.79
C GLU A 153 24.48 -10.22 -19.51
N LYS A 154 25.81 -10.30 -19.70
CA LYS A 154 26.74 -10.36 -18.56
C LYS A 154 26.59 -9.07 -17.75
N TYR A 155 26.25 -9.19 -16.49
CA TYR A 155 26.40 -8.10 -15.53
C TYR A 155 27.88 -7.72 -15.47
N GLU A 156 28.27 -6.65 -16.11
CA GLU A 156 29.53 -5.98 -15.81
C GLU A 156 29.31 -5.21 -14.49
N HIS A 157 29.85 -5.76 -13.41
CA HIS A 157 30.04 -4.99 -12.19
C HIS A 157 31.07 -3.90 -12.48
N SER A 158 30.63 -2.69 -12.71
CA SER A 158 31.50 -1.52 -12.63
C SER A 158 31.83 -1.30 -11.14
N ASN A 159 33.10 -1.55 -10.81
CA ASN A 159 33.71 -1.22 -9.52
C ASN A 159 33.73 0.30 -9.28
#